data_eadc3b89a1a57636fbcdb09c13505cc6
#
_entry.id   eadc3b89a1a57636fbcdb09c13505cc6
#
_cell.length_a   1.000
_cell.length_b   1.000
_cell.length_c   1.000
_cell.angle_alpha   90.00
_cell.angle_beta   90.00
_cell.angle_gamma   90.00
#
_symmetry.space_group_name_H-M   'P 1'
#
loop_
_entity.id
_entity.type
_entity.pdbx_description
1 polymer ?
#
loop_
_entity_poly.entity_id
_entity_poly.type
_entity_poly.pdbx_seq_one_letter_code
_entity_poly.pdbx_strand_id
1 'polypeptide(L)'
;MSRTSRLFHPRILGLFSGNYSRERLAADVLSGVTVGLIALPLSLALGIASIPAGTATPFPPPALGLFTAIIAGFLISFLGGSRVQIGGPTAAFIPIVLMIVEEHGYGGLVLATMMAGVILILMGLTRMGALIKFIPWPVTSGFTTGIAVSIMASQAADFLGIHASTGPPREFIEKFPWLAANLVHLNPASLLLAAACVLGIVVWPRLGIRRIPGSIVVMLGAAGVVAVLGWHETLGIATIGSKFGPQAIPGHLPPPLWPELDWNTVRSLIGPATTIALLGAIESLLSAVVADGLANDRHSSNTELVAQGIANVVCPFFGGLPATGAIARTSANVSNGGTSPVAGIVHALTLLAIVLLFSQWAALVPLAAMSAVLLMVAIRMGEWHELTRLNRMPRSDALVLLTTFALTVLFDLVIAVEIGMVLAAILFIKRVSETTEISRVTPDDVLESPEQLAVGKSIPEGVRVYRIFGPFLFGAAEK
;
A
#
# COMPACT_ATOMS: atom_id res chain seq x y z
N MET A 1 9.56 32.96 13.65
CA MET A 1 8.99 31.66 14.09
C MET A 1 10.11 30.64 14.15
N SER A 2 10.39 30.08 15.32
CA SER A 2 11.52 29.19 15.56
C SER A 2 11.43 27.89 14.73
N ARG A 3 12.60 27.34 14.32
CA ARG A 3 12.71 26.08 13.55
C ARG A 3 12.04 24.86 14.23
N THR A 4 11.77 24.92 15.53
CA THR A 4 11.16 23.84 16.32
C THR A 4 9.64 23.73 16.16
N SER A 5 8.94 24.80 15.78
CA SER A 5 7.46 24.81 15.61
C SER A 5 6.96 24.13 14.32
N ARG A 6 7.85 23.57 13.48
CA ARG A 6 7.53 22.95 12.18
C ARG A 6 7.61 21.43 12.18
N LEU A 7 7.73 20.77 13.33
CA LEU A 7 7.88 19.31 13.40
C LEU A 7 6.59 18.57 13.02
N PHE A 8 5.46 19.12 13.40
CA PHE A 8 4.14 18.60 13.05
C PHE A 8 3.24 19.75 12.61
N HIS A 9 2.98 19.84 11.32
CA HIS A 9 2.14 20.89 10.73
C HIS A 9 1.21 20.25 9.67
N PRO A 10 0.02 19.78 10.11
CA PRO A 10 -0.99 19.23 9.21
C PRO A 10 -1.34 20.19 8.08
N ARG A 11 -1.47 19.68 6.87
CA ARG A 11 -1.79 20.51 5.69
C ARG A 11 -3.17 21.15 5.74
N ILE A 12 -4.08 20.60 6.52
CA ILE A 12 -5.42 21.20 6.71
C ILE A 12 -5.36 22.61 7.33
N LEU A 13 -4.34 22.89 8.16
CA LEU A 13 -4.17 24.21 8.76
C LEU A 13 -3.91 25.30 7.71
N GLY A 14 -3.37 24.94 6.56
CA GLY A 14 -3.17 25.85 5.44
C GLY A 14 -4.46 26.34 4.80
N LEU A 15 -5.60 25.67 5.01
CA LEU A 15 -6.89 26.11 4.50
C LEU A 15 -7.40 27.37 5.23
N PHE A 16 -7.05 27.51 6.52
CA PHE A 16 -7.48 28.65 7.34
C PHE A 16 -6.65 29.91 7.11
N SER A 17 -5.48 29.77 6.45
CA SER A 17 -4.57 30.89 6.17
C SER A 17 -4.62 31.41 4.75
N GLY A 18 -5.41 30.78 3.86
CA GLY A 18 -5.51 31.08 2.45
C GLY A 18 -6.93 31.27 1.95
N ASN A 19 -7.09 31.82 0.74
CA ASN A 19 -8.38 31.92 0.07
C ASN A 19 -8.82 30.56 -0.46
N TYR A 20 -9.50 29.76 0.37
CA TYR A 20 -10.14 28.53 -0.05
C TYR A 20 -11.50 28.85 -0.71
N SER A 21 -11.52 28.87 -2.04
CA SER A 21 -12.70 29.27 -2.80
C SER A 21 -13.82 28.22 -2.79
N ARG A 22 -15.06 28.66 -3.01
CA ARG A 22 -16.22 27.74 -3.15
C ARG A 22 -16.04 26.75 -4.29
N GLU A 23 -15.35 27.14 -5.36
CA GLU A 23 -15.06 26.26 -6.49
C GLU A 23 -14.12 25.11 -6.10
N ARG A 24 -13.07 25.42 -5.30
CA ARG A 24 -12.17 24.41 -4.74
C ARG A 24 -12.90 23.47 -3.78
N LEU A 25 -13.77 24.00 -2.93
CA LEU A 25 -14.59 23.18 -2.04
C LEU A 25 -15.47 22.22 -2.85
N ALA A 26 -16.14 22.71 -3.89
CA ALA A 26 -16.98 21.87 -4.75
C ALA A 26 -16.16 20.77 -5.46
N ALA A 27 -14.97 21.11 -5.96
CA ALA A 27 -14.06 20.16 -6.59
C ALA A 27 -13.60 19.08 -5.59
N ASP A 28 -13.19 19.47 -4.37
CA ASP A 28 -12.76 18.56 -3.33
C ASP A 28 -13.91 17.65 -2.84
N VAL A 29 -15.13 18.18 -2.71
CA VAL A 29 -16.32 17.39 -2.37
C VAL A 29 -16.62 16.37 -3.47
N LEU A 30 -16.64 16.79 -4.73
CA LEU A 30 -16.92 15.88 -5.86
C LEU A 30 -15.84 14.79 -5.96
N SER A 31 -14.57 15.18 -5.83
CA SER A 31 -13.46 14.23 -5.83
C SER A 31 -13.54 13.26 -4.65
N GLY A 32 -13.79 13.77 -3.44
CA GLY A 32 -13.91 12.96 -2.24
C GLY A 32 -15.04 11.92 -2.33
N VAL A 33 -16.22 12.31 -2.82
CA VAL A 33 -17.33 11.39 -3.09
C VAL A 33 -16.93 10.33 -4.12
N THR A 34 -16.32 10.74 -5.23
CA THR A 34 -15.88 9.80 -6.27
C THR A 34 -14.86 8.80 -5.74
N VAL A 35 -13.87 9.27 -4.97
CA VAL A 35 -12.86 8.39 -4.38
C VAL A 35 -13.44 7.50 -3.28
N GLY A 36 -14.42 8.00 -2.50
CA GLY A 36 -15.17 7.18 -1.54
C GLY A 36 -15.88 6.01 -2.21
N LEU A 37 -16.52 6.30 -3.34
CA LEU A 37 -17.14 5.27 -4.15
C LEU A 37 -16.11 4.25 -4.70
N ILE A 38 -14.94 4.69 -5.17
CA ILE A 38 -13.85 3.79 -5.63
C ILE A 38 -13.32 2.92 -4.48
N ALA A 39 -13.22 3.49 -3.29
CA ALA A 39 -12.66 2.82 -2.12
C ALA A 39 -13.58 1.76 -1.53
N LEU A 40 -14.90 1.86 -1.74
CA LEU A 40 -15.89 0.94 -1.18
C LEU A 40 -15.60 -0.53 -1.54
N PRO A 41 -15.60 -0.94 -2.83
CA PRO A 41 -15.35 -2.33 -3.20
C PRO A 41 -13.98 -2.81 -2.72
N LEU A 42 -12.99 -1.93 -2.84
CA LEU A 42 -11.62 -2.25 -2.46
C LEU A 42 -11.49 -2.49 -0.95
N SER A 43 -12.11 -1.65 -0.13
CA SER A 43 -12.05 -1.79 1.33
C SER A 43 -12.75 -3.06 1.82
N LEU A 44 -13.93 -3.39 1.25
CA LEU A 44 -14.63 -4.65 1.50
C LEU A 44 -13.75 -5.86 1.18
N ALA A 45 -13.18 -5.86 -0.04
CA ALA A 45 -12.36 -6.94 -0.54
C ALA A 45 -11.07 -7.13 0.29
N LEU A 46 -10.43 -6.02 0.68
CA LEU A 46 -9.23 -6.06 1.53
C LEU A 46 -9.53 -6.60 2.93
N GLY A 47 -10.67 -6.22 3.52
CA GLY A 47 -11.12 -6.79 4.78
C GLY A 47 -11.28 -8.31 4.72
N ILE A 48 -11.95 -8.80 3.67
CA ILE A 48 -12.16 -10.25 3.45
C ILE A 48 -10.83 -10.98 3.22
N ALA A 49 -9.96 -10.41 2.39
CA ALA A 49 -8.69 -11.04 2.04
C ALA A 49 -7.67 -11.05 3.18
N SER A 50 -7.83 -10.17 4.17
CA SER A 50 -6.87 -10.01 5.28
C SER A 50 -7.16 -10.92 6.48
N ILE A 51 -8.35 -11.50 6.58
CA ILE A 51 -8.75 -12.29 7.75
C ILE A 51 -9.02 -13.74 7.33
N PRO A 52 -8.30 -14.73 7.89
CA PRO A 52 -8.54 -16.14 7.61
C PRO A 52 -9.97 -16.56 7.98
N ALA A 53 -10.54 -17.49 7.22
CA ALA A 53 -11.84 -18.05 7.51
C ALA A 53 -11.87 -18.74 8.89
N GLY A 54 -12.91 -18.49 9.67
CA GLY A 54 -13.05 -19.08 11.02
C GLY A 54 -12.34 -18.28 12.13
N THR A 55 -11.64 -17.20 11.82
CA THR A 55 -11.05 -16.34 12.84
C THR A 55 -12.13 -15.61 13.62
N ALA A 56 -12.07 -15.67 14.95
CA ALA A 56 -12.93 -14.88 15.81
C ALA A 56 -12.55 -13.39 15.73
N THR A 57 -13.42 -12.59 15.15
CA THR A 57 -13.26 -11.13 15.03
C THR A 57 -14.47 -10.42 15.63
N PRO A 58 -14.29 -9.19 16.18
CA PRO A 58 -15.40 -8.44 16.79
C PRO A 58 -16.46 -8.01 15.77
N PHE A 59 -16.09 -7.91 14.51
CA PHE A 59 -16.94 -7.58 13.38
C PHE A 59 -16.60 -8.47 12.18
N PRO A 60 -17.54 -8.73 11.28
CA PRO A 60 -17.25 -9.49 10.07
C PRO A 60 -16.12 -8.85 9.25
N PRO A 61 -15.24 -9.65 8.60
CA PRO A 61 -14.07 -9.18 7.88
C PRO A 61 -14.31 -8.02 6.89
N PRO A 62 -15.44 -8.00 6.11
CA PRO A 62 -15.71 -6.86 5.22
C PRO A 62 -15.83 -5.53 5.97
N ALA A 63 -16.43 -5.55 7.17
CA ALA A 63 -16.62 -4.36 7.99
C ALA A 63 -15.29 -3.80 8.49
N LEU A 64 -14.32 -4.66 8.86
CA LEU A 64 -12.99 -4.24 9.33
C LEU A 64 -12.27 -3.39 8.27
N GLY A 65 -12.33 -3.81 7.00
CA GLY A 65 -11.75 -3.04 5.89
C GLY A 65 -12.44 -1.69 5.68
N LEU A 66 -13.76 -1.61 5.82
CA LEU A 66 -14.51 -0.35 5.73
C LEU A 66 -14.21 0.58 6.89
N PHE A 67 -14.19 0.08 8.13
CA PHE A 67 -13.85 0.88 9.30
C PHE A 67 -12.43 1.44 9.19
N THR A 68 -11.50 0.66 8.66
CA THR A 68 -10.15 1.15 8.36
C THR A 68 -10.17 2.31 7.36
N ALA A 69 -10.92 2.18 6.26
CA ALA A 69 -11.01 3.23 5.25
C ALA A 69 -11.66 4.51 5.77
N ILE A 70 -12.66 4.37 6.67
CA ILE A 70 -13.34 5.51 7.29
C ILE A 70 -12.42 6.20 8.30
N ILE A 71 -11.91 5.47 9.30
CA ILE A 71 -11.24 6.05 10.46
C ILE A 71 -9.81 6.47 10.10
N ALA A 72 -9.03 5.54 9.54
CA ALA A 72 -7.67 5.87 9.14
C ALA A 72 -7.66 6.84 7.97
N GLY A 73 -8.56 6.69 7.00
CA GLY A 73 -8.70 7.61 5.87
C GLY A 73 -9.01 9.05 6.33
N PHE A 74 -9.89 9.21 7.33
CA PHE A 74 -10.18 10.49 7.94
C PHE A 74 -8.95 11.07 8.65
N LEU A 75 -8.32 10.30 9.54
CA LEU A 75 -7.19 10.76 10.35
C LEU A 75 -5.96 11.11 9.50
N ILE A 76 -5.64 10.29 8.51
CA ILE A 76 -4.52 10.54 7.59
C ILE A 76 -4.76 11.83 6.80
N SER A 77 -5.96 12.04 6.29
CA SER A 77 -6.29 13.28 5.56
C SER A 77 -6.34 14.50 6.46
N PHE A 78 -6.84 14.36 7.70
CA PHE A 78 -6.97 15.48 8.64
C PHE A 78 -5.62 15.90 9.22
N LEU A 79 -4.74 14.95 9.57
CA LEU A 79 -3.46 15.19 10.22
C LEU A 79 -2.27 15.16 9.25
N GLY A 80 -2.46 14.74 8.00
CA GLY A 80 -1.42 14.44 7.04
C GLY A 80 -0.54 15.60 6.62
N GLY A 81 0.64 15.25 6.14
CA GLY A 81 1.64 16.16 5.58
C GLY A 81 1.47 16.40 4.07
N SER A 82 0.59 15.67 3.39
CA SER A 82 0.21 15.84 1.99
C SER A 82 -1.16 16.51 1.88
N ARG A 83 -1.37 17.30 0.83
CA ARG A 83 -2.68 17.94 0.59
C ARG A 83 -3.73 17.01 0.02
N VAL A 84 -3.31 16.03 -0.76
CA VAL A 84 -4.23 15.27 -1.62
C VAL A 84 -4.13 13.77 -1.39
N GLN A 85 -3.31 13.32 -0.44
CA GLN A 85 -3.17 11.92 -0.14
C GLN A 85 -4.45 11.34 0.48
N ILE A 86 -4.81 10.16 0.03
CA ILE A 86 -5.91 9.36 0.57
C ILE A 86 -5.32 8.13 1.25
N GLY A 87 -5.62 7.97 2.54
CA GLY A 87 -5.21 6.81 3.32
C GLY A 87 -6.31 5.76 3.47
N GLY A 88 -5.93 4.61 4.02
CA GLY A 88 -6.84 3.51 4.35
C GLY A 88 -6.16 2.14 4.21
N PRO A 89 -6.94 1.03 4.19
CA PRO A 89 -6.37 -0.30 4.03
C PRO A 89 -5.75 -0.44 2.64
N THR A 90 -4.62 -1.15 2.54
CA THR A 90 -3.95 -1.47 1.29
C THR A 90 -3.70 -2.96 1.15
N ALA A 91 -3.59 -3.41 -0.10
CA ALA A 91 -3.36 -4.81 -0.42
C ALA A 91 -1.98 -5.31 0.06
N ALA A 92 -1.03 -4.41 0.22
CA ALA A 92 0.31 -4.74 0.70
C ALA A 92 0.33 -5.31 2.12
N PHE A 93 -0.65 -4.95 2.94
CA PHE A 93 -0.72 -5.50 4.30
C PHE A 93 -1.37 -6.90 4.38
N ILE A 94 -2.02 -7.40 3.31
CA ILE A 94 -2.70 -8.70 3.35
C ILE A 94 -1.79 -9.82 3.88
N PRO A 95 -0.58 -10.04 3.33
CA PRO A 95 0.24 -11.17 3.76
C PRO A 95 0.65 -11.09 5.23
N ILE A 96 1.07 -9.90 5.69
CA ILE A 96 1.49 -9.75 7.09
C ILE A 96 0.31 -9.80 8.07
N VAL A 97 -0.85 -9.29 7.68
CA VAL A 97 -2.06 -9.37 8.50
C VAL A 97 -2.50 -10.83 8.64
N LEU A 98 -2.52 -11.60 7.54
CA LEU A 98 -2.81 -13.04 7.57
C LEU A 98 -1.88 -13.77 8.54
N MET A 99 -0.56 -13.54 8.43
CA MET A 99 0.43 -14.17 9.30
C MET A 99 0.16 -13.87 10.78
N ILE A 100 -0.02 -12.59 11.14
CA ILE A 100 -0.23 -12.18 12.53
C ILE A 100 -1.53 -12.76 13.08
N VAL A 101 -2.59 -12.75 12.28
CA VAL A 101 -3.91 -13.27 12.71
C VAL A 101 -3.87 -14.77 12.92
N GLU A 102 -3.17 -15.53 12.09
CA GLU A 102 -3.02 -16.98 12.24
C GLU A 102 -2.20 -17.35 13.46
N GLU A 103 -1.12 -16.63 13.76
CA GLU A 103 -0.21 -16.95 14.87
C GLU A 103 -0.67 -16.37 16.22
N HIS A 104 -1.27 -15.19 16.20
CA HIS A 104 -1.57 -14.42 17.42
C HIS A 104 -3.05 -14.00 17.52
N GLY A 105 -3.89 -14.44 16.58
CA GLY A 105 -5.29 -14.05 16.52
C GLY A 105 -5.50 -12.58 16.18
N TYR A 106 -6.78 -12.17 16.17
CA TYR A 106 -7.14 -10.78 15.90
C TYR A 106 -6.62 -9.81 16.97
N GLY A 107 -6.58 -10.21 18.24
CA GLY A 107 -6.00 -9.41 19.33
C GLY A 107 -4.53 -9.08 19.10
N GLY A 108 -3.75 -10.03 18.59
CA GLY A 108 -2.35 -9.82 18.21
C GLY A 108 -2.22 -8.80 17.07
N LEU A 109 -3.12 -8.85 16.07
CA LEU A 109 -3.14 -7.86 14.99
C LEU A 109 -3.41 -6.44 15.51
N VAL A 110 -4.37 -6.29 16.43
CA VAL A 110 -4.68 -5.01 17.07
C VAL A 110 -3.43 -4.44 17.74
N LEU A 111 -2.75 -5.24 18.56
CA LEU A 111 -1.53 -4.82 19.26
C LEU A 111 -0.39 -4.51 18.28
N ALA A 112 -0.14 -5.35 17.29
CA ALA A 112 0.91 -5.13 16.29
C ALA A 112 0.67 -3.83 15.51
N THR A 113 -0.59 -3.54 15.14
CA THR A 113 -0.95 -2.30 14.43
C THR A 113 -0.75 -1.07 15.30
N MET A 114 -1.13 -1.13 16.59
CA MET A 114 -0.89 -0.03 17.52
C MET A 114 0.60 0.21 17.77
N MET A 115 1.38 -0.86 17.96
CA MET A 115 2.83 -0.78 18.10
C MET A 115 3.48 -0.17 16.85
N ALA A 116 3.05 -0.61 15.66
CA ALA A 116 3.50 -0.02 14.39
C ALA A 116 3.16 1.47 14.30
N GLY A 117 1.97 1.87 14.76
CA GLY A 117 1.57 3.26 14.87
C GLY A 117 2.50 4.08 15.76
N VAL A 118 2.88 3.55 16.93
CA VAL A 118 3.85 4.21 17.83
C VAL A 118 5.22 4.33 17.16
N ILE A 119 5.71 3.28 16.48
CA ILE A 119 6.97 3.32 15.73
C ILE A 119 6.92 4.41 14.66
N LEU A 120 5.85 4.51 13.87
CA LEU A 120 5.66 5.55 12.86
C LEU A 120 5.68 6.96 13.44
N ILE A 121 5.03 7.17 14.60
CA ILE A 121 5.08 8.47 15.31
C ILE A 121 6.52 8.80 15.69
N LEU A 122 7.25 7.86 16.28
CA LEU A 122 8.65 8.03 16.66
C LEU A 122 9.53 8.33 15.44
N MET A 123 9.35 7.61 14.32
CA MET A 123 10.05 7.88 13.06
C MET A 123 9.77 9.30 12.54
N GLY A 124 8.52 9.77 12.61
CA GLY A 124 8.17 11.13 12.22
C GLY A 124 8.79 12.19 13.13
N LEU A 125 8.76 12.00 14.46
CA LEU A 125 9.32 12.92 15.45
C LEU A 125 10.86 12.97 15.39
N THR A 126 11.52 11.85 15.13
CA THR A 126 12.99 11.76 14.95
C THR A 126 13.45 12.18 13.55
N ARG A 127 12.54 12.66 12.69
CA ARG A 127 12.81 13.13 11.33
C ARG A 127 13.34 12.06 10.38
N MET A 128 12.98 10.82 10.60
CA MET A 128 13.37 9.69 9.73
C MET A 128 12.63 9.68 8.39
N GLY A 129 11.64 10.53 8.17
CA GLY A 129 10.94 10.63 6.88
C GLY A 129 11.84 10.92 5.68
N ALA A 130 13.01 11.51 5.91
CA ALA A 130 14.01 11.69 4.85
C ALA A 130 14.76 10.39 4.51
N LEU A 131 14.91 9.46 5.48
CA LEU A 131 15.68 8.21 5.29
C LEU A 131 14.98 7.23 4.35
N ILE A 132 13.65 7.25 4.31
CA ILE A 132 12.88 6.36 3.44
C ILE A 132 13.12 6.63 1.95
N LYS A 133 13.56 7.85 1.60
CA LYS A 133 14.00 8.18 0.24
C LYS A 133 15.24 7.39 -0.22
N PHE A 134 15.95 6.78 0.71
CA PHE A 134 17.14 5.96 0.43
C PHE A 134 16.82 4.47 0.24
N ILE A 135 15.55 4.06 0.34
CA ILE A 135 15.18 2.69 0.03
C ILE A 135 15.35 2.49 -1.48
N PRO A 136 16.21 1.54 -1.89
CA PRO A 136 16.49 1.34 -3.31
C PRO A 136 15.25 0.87 -4.08
N TRP A 137 15.03 1.45 -5.25
CA TRP A 137 13.94 1.09 -6.15
C TRP A 137 13.80 -0.42 -6.42
N PRO A 138 14.89 -1.21 -6.63
CA PRO A 138 14.76 -2.65 -6.83
C PRO A 138 14.09 -3.40 -5.68
N VAL A 139 14.29 -2.95 -4.43
CA VAL A 139 13.64 -3.56 -3.25
C VAL A 139 12.14 -3.31 -3.30
N THR A 140 11.72 -2.05 -3.50
CA THR A 140 10.31 -1.68 -3.54
C THR A 140 9.60 -2.33 -4.72
N SER A 141 10.21 -2.36 -5.90
CA SER A 141 9.65 -2.97 -7.10
C SER A 141 9.51 -4.50 -6.98
N GLY A 142 10.56 -5.18 -6.50
CA GLY A 142 10.53 -6.63 -6.26
C GLY A 142 9.45 -7.03 -5.24
N PHE A 143 9.41 -6.30 -4.14
CA PHE A 143 8.44 -6.46 -3.08
C PHE A 143 6.99 -6.22 -3.56
N THR A 144 6.69 -5.09 -4.22
CA THR A 144 5.35 -4.75 -4.69
C THR A 144 4.84 -5.77 -5.70
N THR A 145 5.72 -6.23 -6.61
CA THR A 145 5.37 -7.25 -7.59
C THR A 145 5.18 -8.62 -6.95
N GLY A 146 5.97 -8.97 -5.94
CA GLY A 146 5.78 -10.19 -5.14
C GLY A 146 4.44 -10.22 -4.43
N ILE A 147 4.06 -9.10 -3.79
CA ILE A 147 2.72 -8.95 -3.18
C ILE A 147 1.62 -9.13 -4.22
N ALA A 148 1.76 -8.50 -5.41
CA ALA A 148 0.77 -8.62 -6.46
C ALA A 148 0.54 -10.08 -6.86
N VAL A 149 1.61 -10.88 -7.01
CA VAL A 149 1.53 -12.32 -7.30
C VAL A 149 0.86 -13.08 -6.14
N SER A 150 1.21 -12.79 -4.90
CA SER A 150 0.63 -13.42 -3.72
C SER A 150 -0.88 -13.14 -3.60
N ILE A 151 -1.32 -11.91 -3.89
CA ILE A 151 -2.73 -11.54 -3.91
C ILE A 151 -3.47 -12.29 -5.02
N MET A 152 -2.92 -12.32 -6.25
CA MET A 152 -3.55 -13.06 -7.35
C MET A 152 -3.75 -14.54 -6.98
N ALA A 153 -2.75 -15.17 -6.37
CA ALA A 153 -2.86 -16.55 -5.91
C ALA A 153 -3.92 -16.72 -4.79
N SER A 154 -4.02 -15.77 -3.87
CA SER A 154 -5.01 -15.82 -2.78
C SER A 154 -6.46 -15.65 -3.28
N GLN A 155 -6.67 -14.92 -4.35
CA GLN A 155 -7.99 -14.67 -4.93
C GLN A 155 -8.46 -15.78 -5.88
N ALA A 156 -7.59 -16.72 -6.23
CA ALA A 156 -7.90 -17.77 -7.22
C ALA A 156 -9.11 -18.64 -6.81
N ALA A 157 -9.23 -19.00 -5.52
CA ALA A 157 -10.32 -19.82 -5.03
C ALA A 157 -11.69 -19.12 -5.17
N ASP A 158 -11.81 -17.89 -4.70
CA ASP A 158 -13.05 -17.09 -4.80
C ASP A 158 -13.38 -16.73 -6.26
N PHE A 159 -12.36 -16.52 -7.10
CA PHE A 159 -12.51 -16.26 -8.53
C PHE A 159 -13.09 -17.48 -9.27
N LEU A 160 -12.60 -18.65 -8.94
CA LEU A 160 -13.07 -19.92 -9.49
C LEU A 160 -14.39 -20.42 -8.82
N GLY A 161 -14.83 -19.76 -7.75
CA GLY A 161 -15.99 -20.18 -6.97
C GLY A 161 -15.79 -21.54 -6.29
N ILE A 162 -14.57 -21.87 -5.87
CA ILE A 162 -14.26 -23.12 -5.19
C ILE A 162 -14.66 -23.02 -3.74
N HIS A 163 -15.64 -23.85 -3.34
CA HIS A 163 -16.12 -23.99 -1.96
C HIS A 163 -15.69 -25.34 -1.41
N ALA A 164 -14.45 -25.46 -0.95
CA ALA A 164 -13.93 -26.66 -0.30
C ALA A 164 -14.13 -26.58 1.22
N SER A 165 -14.22 -27.74 1.86
CA SER A 165 -14.37 -27.87 3.33
C SER A 165 -13.12 -27.35 4.08
N THR A 166 -11.94 -27.44 3.44
CA THR A 166 -10.69 -26.87 3.93
C THR A 166 -10.36 -25.62 3.12
N GLY A 167 -10.11 -24.50 3.81
CA GLY A 167 -9.70 -23.27 3.14
C GLY A 167 -8.39 -23.43 2.36
N PRO A 168 -8.06 -22.48 1.45
CA PRO A 168 -6.80 -22.52 0.72
C PRO A 168 -5.61 -22.40 1.68
N PRO A 169 -4.51 -23.17 1.45
CA PRO A 169 -3.33 -23.14 2.30
C PRO A 169 -2.64 -21.76 2.24
N ARG A 170 -1.88 -21.46 3.29
CA ARG A 170 -1.17 -20.20 3.44
C ARG A 170 -0.01 -20.08 2.46
N GLU A 171 0.82 -21.13 2.38
CA GLU A 171 2.02 -21.12 1.57
C GLU A 171 1.71 -21.04 0.08
N PHE A 172 2.42 -20.15 -0.62
CA PHE A 172 2.19 -19.90 -2.05
C PHE A 172 2.29 -21.18 -2.88
N ILE A 173 3.31 -22.00 -2.60
CA ILE A 173 3.57 -23.25 -3.33
C ILE A 173 2.45 -24.27 -3.11
N GLU A 174 1.90 -24.35 -1.91
CA GLU A 174 0.84 -25.31 -1.55
C GLU A 174 -0.52 -24.95 -2.14
N LYS A 175 -0.73 -23.67 -2.50
CA LYS A 175 -1.98 -23.21 -3.14
C LYS A 175 -2.25 -23.89 -4.47
N PHE A 176 -1.21 -24.18 -5.25
CA PHE A 176 -1.37 -24.81 -6.58
C PHE A 176 -1.86 -26.26 -6.52
N PRO A 177 -1.22 -27.17 -5.73
CA PRO A 177 -1.77 -28.51 -5.56
C PRO A 177 -3.16 -28.49 -4.92
N TRP A 178 -3.41 -27.60 -3.96
CA TRP A 178 -4.72 -27.45 -3.34
C TRP A 178 -5.78 -27.02 -4.37
N LEU A 179 -5.49 -26.01 -5.21
CA LEU A 179 -6.39 -25.59 -6.28
C LEU A 179 -6.65 -26.73 -7.26
N ALA A 180 -5.61 -27.45 -7.67
CA ALA A 180 -5.73 -28.58 -8.60
C ALA A 180 -6.63 -29.70 -8.03
N ALA A 181 -6.44 -30.04 -6.75
CA ALA A 181 -7.25 -31.06 -6.06
C ALA A 181 -8.71 -30.64 -5.88
N ASN A 182 -8.99 -29.33 -5.77
CA ASN A 182 -10.34 -28.81 -5.54
C ASN A 182 -11.02 -28.26 -6.82
N LEU A 183 -10.42 -28.42 -7.99
CA LEU A 183 -11.07 -28.00 -9.26
C LEU A 183 -12.41 -28.72 -9.53
N VAL A 184 -12.64 -29.89 -8.93
CA VAL A 184 -13.94 -30.60 -9.00
C VAL A 184 -15.06 -29.79 -8.35
N HIS A 185 -14.73 -28.91 -7.39
CA HIS A 185 -15.69 -28.03 -6.71
C HIS A 185 -15.81 -26.64 -7.35
N LEU A 186 -15.28 -26.47 -8.58
CA LEU A 186 -15.38 -25.22 -9.33
C LEU A 186 -16.84 -24.91 -9.64
N ASN A 187 -17.25 -23.66 -9.37
CA ASN A 187 -18.55 -23.16 -9.76
C ASN A 187 -18.45 -22.37 -11.08
N PRO A 188 -18.94 -22.92 -12.21
CA PRO A 188 -18.84 -22.27 -13.52
C PRO A 188 -19.56 -20.91 -13.55
N ALA A 189 -20.66 -20.75 -12.83
CA ALA A 189 -21.39 -19.48 -12.78
C ALA A 189 -20.60 -18.39 -12.06
N SER A 190 -19.90 -18.72 -10.96
CA SER A 190 -19.00 -17.80 -10.26
C SER A 190 -17.82 -17.42 -11.14
N LEU A 191 -17.21 -18.38 -11.84
CA LEU A 191 -16.10 -18.12 -12.78
C LEU A 191 -16.53 -17.18 -13.92
N LEU A 192 -17.68 -17.44 -14.54
CA LEU A 192 -18.21 -16.61 -15.63
C LEU A 192 -18.52 -15.19 -15.12
N LEU A 193 -19.10 -15.08 -13.93
CA LEU A 193 -19.39 -13.78 -13.32
C LEU A 193 -18.10 -13.02 -13.02
N ALA A 194 -17.07 -13.67 -12.43
CA ALA A 194 -15.77 -13.05 -12.17
C ALA A 194 -15.09 -12.60 -13.45
N ALA A 195 -15.08 -13.44 -14.50
CA ALA A 195 -14.52 -13.10 -15.80
C ALA A 195 -15.26 -11.94 -16.46
N ALA A 196 -16.60 -11.92 -16.39
CA ALA A 196 -17.41 -10.79 -16.88
C ALA A 196 -17.11 -9.50 -16.09
N CYS A 197 -16.88 -9.59 -14.78
CA CYS A 197 -16.46 -8.45 -13.96
C CYS A 197 -15.08 -7.93 -14.37
N VAL A 198 -14.10 -8.79 -14.58
CA VAL A 198 -12.77 -8.38 -15.09
C VAL A 198 -12.89 -7.69 -16.44
N LEU A 199 -13.63 -8.31 -17.38
CA LEU A 199 -13.87 -7.73 -18.70
C LEU A 199 -14.53 -6.34 -18.58
N GLY A 200 -15.56 -6.23 -17.73
CA GLY A 200 -16.23 -4.97 -17.46
C GLY A 200 -15.27 -3.89 -16.96
N ILE A 201 -14.41 -4.21 -15.98
CA ILE A 201 -13.41 -3.25 -15.45
C ILE A 201 -12.41 -2.83 -16.52
N VAL A 202 -11.99 -3.75 -17.42
CA VAL A 202 -11.04 -3.46 -18.51
C VAL A 202 -11.65 -2.63 -19.62
N VAL A 203 -12.92 -2.91 -19.97
CA VAL A 203 -13.62 -2.23 -21.07
C VAL A 203 -14.17 -0.88 -20.65
N TRP A 204 -14.58 -0.70 -19.41
CA TRP A 204 -15.19 0.52 -18.89
C TRP A 204 -14.49 1.83 -19.27
N PRO A 205 -13.16 1.97 -19.12
CA PRO A 205 -12.46 3.19 -19.49
C PRO A 205 -12.53 3.50 -21.00
N ARG A 206 -12.68 2.46 -21.85
CA ARG A 206 -12.78 2.61 -23.31
C ARG A 206 -14.12 3.20 -23.74
N LEU A 207 -15.16 3.11 -22.89
CA LEU A 207 -16.46 3.71 -23.14
C LEU A 207 -16.48 5.24 -22.92
N GLY A 208 -15.34 5.83 -22.51
CA GLY A 208 -15.23 7.27 -22.28
C GLY A 208 -15.88 7.77 -20.99
N ILE A 209 -16.46 6.89 -20.19
CA ILE A 209 -17.12 7.22 -18.91
C ILE A 209 -16.05 7.32 -17.82
N ARG A 210 -15.38 8.47 -17.74
CA ARG A 210 -14.26 8.69 -16.80
C ARG A 210 -14.69 9.06 -15.39
N ARG A 211 -15.92 9.56 -15.20
CA ARG A 211 -16.41 10.07 -13.91
C ARG A 211 -16.85 8.99 -12.93
N ILE A 212 -17.27 7.83 -13.44
CA ILE A 212 -17.74 6.70 -12.61
C ILE A 212 -16.72 5.59 -12.73
N PRO A 213 -16.17 5.09 -11.61
CA PRO A 213 -15.20 3.99 -11.61
C PRO A 213 -15.84 2.69 -12.07
N GLY A 214 -15.17 2.00 -13.02
CA GLY A 214 -15.69 0.73 -13.54
C GLY A 214 -15.85 -0.37 -12.48
N SER A 215 -14.99 -0.39 -11.47
CA SER A 215 -15.07 -1.36 -10.36
C SER A 215 -16.40 -1.27 -9.58
N ILE A 216 -16.91 -0.04 -9.35
CA ILE A 216 -18.21 0.15 -8.68
C ILE A 216 -19.36 -0.34 -9.58
N VAL A 217 -19.35 0.12 -10.84
CA VAL A 217 -20.44 -0.23 -11.78
C VAL A 217 -20.52 -1.74 -11.93
N VAL A 218 -19.39 -2.39 -12.08
CA VAL A 218 -19.31 -3.84 -12.22
C VAL A 218 -19.75 -4.55 -10.93
N MET A 219 -19.32 -4.07 -9.77
CA MET A 219 -19.70 -4.64 -8.48
C MET A 219 -21.20 -4.51 -8.21
N LEU A 220 -21.77 -3.30 -8.38
CA LEU A 220 -23.20 -3.06 -8.20
C LEU A 220 -24.03 -3.77 -9.26
N GLY A 221 -23.55 -3.82 -10.51
CA GLY A 221 -24.18 -4.58 -11.58
C GLY A 221 -24.24 -6.08 -11.30
N ALA A 222 -23.11 -6.65 -10.83
CA ALA A 222 -23.04 -8.06 -10.44
C ALA A 222 -23.95 -8.35 -9.24
N ALA A 223 -23.97 -7.48 -8.22
CA ALA A 223 -24.86 -7.61 -7.07
C ALA A 223 -26.34 -7.55 -7.49
N GLY A 224 -26.70 -6.60 -8.36
CA GLY A 224 -28.06 -6.46 -8.89
C GLY A 224 -28.49 -7.68 -9.70
N VAL A 225 -27.65 -8.18 -10.61
CA VAL A 225 -27.95 -9.37 -11.42
C VAL A 225 -28.12 -10.60 -10.52
N VAL A 226 -27.19 -10.84 -9.58
CA VAL A 226 -27.28 -12.01 -8.68
C VAL A 226 -28.50 -11.93 -7.78
N ALA A 227 -28.88 -10.74 -7.27
CA ALA A 227 -30.04 -10.55 -6.43
C ALA A 227 -31.35 -10.71 -7.21
N VAL A 228 -31.50 -10.05 -8.38
CA VAL A 228 -32.73 -10.07 -9.18
C VAL A 228 -33.01 -11.45 -9.78
N LEU A 229 -31.98 -12.15 -10.24
CA LEU A 229 -32.12 -13.48 -10.84
C LEU A 229 -32.05 -14.62 -9.81
N GLY A 230 -31.86 -14.34 -8.53
CA GLY A 230 -31.74 -15.34 -7.48
C GLY A 230 -30.56 -16.31 -7.67
N TRP A 231 -29.50 -15.88 -8.33
CA TRP A 231 -28.34 -16.74 -8.66
C TRP A 231 -27.56 -17.22 -7.44
N HIS A 232 -27.73 -16.60 -6.29
CA HIS A 232 -27.14 -17.08 -5.03
C HIS A 232 -27.78 -18.39 -4.57
N GLU A 233 -29.10 -18.58 -4.80
CA GLU A 233 -29.81 -19.81 -4.47
C GLU A 233 -29.76 -20.84 -5.62
N THR A 234 -29.97 -20.38 -6.86
CA THR A 234 -30.14 -21.27 -8.03
C THR A 234 -28.79 -21.75 -8.60
N LEU A 235 -27.76 -20.91 -8.58
CA LEU A 235 -26.43 -21.22 -9.13
C LEU A 235 -25.37 -21.35 -8.06
N GLY A 236 -25.68 -21.17 -6.78
CA GLY A 236 -24.75 -21.29 -5.67
C GLY A 236 -23.66 -20.21 -5.67
N ILE A 237 -23.93 -19.01 -6.23
CA ILE A 237 -22.96 -17.91 -6.22
C ILE A 237 -22.89 -17.34 -4.81
N ALA A 238 -21.72 -17.46 -4.17
CA ALA A 238 -21.50 -16.92 -2.84
C ALA A 238 -21.51 -15.39 -2.83
N THR A 239 -22.23 -14.80 -1.89
CA THR A 239 -22.28 -13.36 -1.62
C THR A 239 -21.66 -13.06 -0.26
N ILE A 240 -21.41 -11.77 0.04
CA ILE A 240 -20.98 -11.34 1.36
C ILE A 240 -21.98 -11.83 2.43
N GLY A 241 -23.28 -11.67 2.17
CA GLY A 241 -24.34 -12.10 3.09
C GLY A 241 -24.41 -13.59 3.30
N SER A 242 -24.19 -14.42 2.26
CA SER A 242 -24.19 -15.88 2.40
C SER A 242 -22.99 -16.40 3.18
N LYS A 243 -21.82 -15.72 3.09
CA LYS A 243 -20.58 -16.13 3.77
C LYS A 243 -20.44 -15.57 5.18
N PHE A 244 -20.83 -14.31 5.40
CA PHE A 244 -20.60 -13.57 6.65
C PHE A 244 -21.90 -13.20 7.39
N GLY A 245 -23.04 -13.61 6.89
CA GLY A 245 -24.35 -13.30 7.44
C GLY A 245 -24.97 -11.99 6.92
N PRO A 246 -26.28 -11.78 7.15
CA PRO A 246 -27.01 -10.62 6.65
C PRO A 246 -26.54 -9.29 7.25
N GLN A 247 -25.87 -9.32 8.41
CA GLN A 247 -25.27 -8.18 9.08
C GLN A 247 -23.75 -8.10 8.88
N ALA A 248 -23.26 -8.60 7.75
CA ALA A 248 -21.84 -8.57 7.42
C ALA A 248 -21.21 -7.17 7.47
N ILE A 249 -22.02 -6.14 7.32
CA ILE A 249 -21.65 -4.75 7.52
C ILE A 249 -22.63 -4.14 8.52
N PRO A 250 -22.18 -3.82 9.75
CA PRO A 250 -23.04 -3.15 10.73
C PRO A 250 -23.45 -1.77 10.20
N GLY A 251 -24.73 -1.42 10.34
CA GLY A 251 -25.25 -0.10 9.98
C GLY A 251 -24.89 1.02 10.98
N HIS A 252 -23.83 0.85 11.74
CA HIS A 252 -23.36 1.82 12.77
C HIS A 252 -21.84 1.76 12.88
N LEU A 253 -21.24 2.83 13.42
CA LEU A 253 -19.84 2.80 13.80
C LEU A 253 -19.62 1.85 15.00
N PRO A 254 -18.53 1.10 15.00
CA PRO A 254 -18.22 0.21 16.12
C PRO A 254 -17.96 1.00 17.40
N PRO A 255 -18.35 0.47 18.58
CA PRO A 255 -17.91 1.00 19.85
C PRO A 255 -16.39 0.80 19.98
N PRO A 256 -15.71 1.64 20.78
CA PRO A 256 -14.28 1.46 21.04
C PRO A 256 -14.00 0.11 21.70
N LEU A 257 -13.08 -0.65 21.11
CA LEU A 257 -12.57 -1.92 21.62
C LEU A 257 -11.24 -1.68 22.32
N TRP A 258 -11.08 -2.19 23.53
CA TRP A 258 -9.83 -2.09 24.26
C TRP A 258 -9.03 -3.39 24.10
N PRO A 259 -7.78 -3.32 23.59
CA PRO A 259 -6.94 -4.50 23.47
C PRO A 259 -6.51 -5.01 24.84
N GLU A 260 -6.48 -6.32 24.98
CA GLU A 260 -5.84 -6.95 26.13
C GLU A 260 -4.31 -6.86 25.96
N LEU A 261 -3.65 -6.24 26.96
CA LEU A 261 -2.21 -6.07 26.96
C LEU A 261 -1.55 -7.22 27.73
N ASP A 262 -0.93 -8.16 27.00
CA ASP A 262 -0.04 -9.15 27.57
C ASP A 262 1.41 -8.88 27.13
N TRP A 263 2.32 -8.83 28.11
CA TRP A 263 3.71 -8.48 27.84
C TRP A 263 4.45 -9.51 26.97
N ASN A 264 4.12 -10.79 27.09
CA ASN A 264 4.71 -11.82 26.26
C ASN A 264 4.29 -11.67 24.80
N THR A 265 3.01 -11.39 24.57
CA THR A 265 2.45 -11.09 23.25
C THR A 265 3.07 -9.82 22.65
N VAL A 266 3.20 -8.74 23.43
CA VAL A 266 3.88 -7.52 22.97
C VAL A 266 5.31 -7.83 22.50
N ARG A 267 6.06 -8.64 23.25
CA ARG A 267 7.44 -8.99 22.91
C ARG A 267 7.54 -9.79 21.61
N SER A 268 6.65 -10.76 21.40
CA SER A 268 6.62 -11.55 20.15
C SER A 268 6.23 -10.73 18.93
N LEU A 269 5.45 -9.65 19.12
CA LEU A 269 4.95 -8.80 18.03
C LEU A 269 5.90 -7.66 17.63
N ILE A 270 7.07 -7.49 18.26
CA ILE A 270 8.01 -6.41 17.92
C ILE A 270 8.44 -6.48 16.45
N GLY A 271 8.82 -7.67 15.97
CA GLY A 271 9.19 -7.90 14.56
C GLY A 271 8.05 -7.56 13.59
N PRO A 272 6.89 -8.22 13.70
CA PRO A 272 5.71 -7.93 12.90
C PRO A 272 5.28 -6.45 12.93
N ALA A 273 5.28 -5.82 14.10
CA ALA A 273 4.95 -4.40 14.24
C ALA A 273 5.96 -3.48 13.52
N THR A 274 7.24 -3.80 13.61
CA THR A 274 8.30 -3.07 12.89
C THR A 274 8.10 -3.19 11.38
N THR A 275 7.74 -4.37 10.89
CA THR A 275 7.46 -4.59 9.46
C THR A 275 6.24 -3.80 9.00
N ILE A 276 5.12 -3.81 9.75
CA ILE A 276 3.95 -2.98 9.44
C ILE A 276 4.36 -1.50 9.40
N ALA A 277 5.17 -1.02 10.36
CA ALA A 277 5.62 0.36 10.41
C ALA A 277 6.50 0.73 9.21
N LEU A 278 7.48 -0.09 8.87
CA LEU A 278 8.36 0.15 7.72
C LEU A 278 7.58 0.14 6.41
N LEU A 279 6.73 -0.87 6.22
CA LEU A 279 5.88 -0.98 5.04
C LEU A 279 4.93 0.22 4.93
N GLY A 280 4.26 0.57 6.02
CA GLY A 280 3.38 1.74 6.07
C GLY A 280 4.12 3.05 5.78
N ALA A 281 5.34 3.21 6.30
CA ALA A 281 6.18 4.36 6.03
C ALA A 281 6.60 4.42 4.55
N ILE A 282 7.03 3.31 3.96
CA ILE A 282 7.42 3.22 2.55
C ILE A 282 6.23 3.58 1.64
N GLU A 283 5.12 2.88 1.79
CA GLU A 283 3.95 3.09 0.94
C GLU A 283 3.36 4.49 1.08
N SER A 284 3.23 5.01 2.32
CA SER A 284 2.68 6.35 2.51
C SER A 284 3.54 7.43 1.90
N LEU A 285 4.88 7.35 2.05
CA LEU A 285 5.77 8.35 1.47
C LEU A 285 5.91 8.20 -0.04
N LEU A 286 5.87 6.97 -0.59
CA LEU A 286 5.78 6.77 -2.04
C LEU A 286 4.47 7.36 -2.59
N SER A 287 3.35 7.11 -1.94
CA SER A 287 2.06 7.71 -2.30
C SER A 287 2.11 9.24 -2.26
N ALA A 288 2.76 9.82 -1.23
CA ALA A 288 2.93 11.26 -1.11
C ALA A 288 3.85 11.84 -2.20
N VAL A 289 4.91 11.13 -2.59
CA VAL A 289 5.79 11.55 -3.71
C VAL A 289 5.05 11.52 -5.04
N VAL A 290 4.25 10.48 -5.30
CA VAL A 290 3.39 10.42 -6.48
C VAL A 290 2.37 11.57 -6.47
N ALA A 291 1.77 11.84 -5.32
CA ALA A 291 0.85 12.96 -5.12
C ALA A 291 1.51 14.31 -5.43
N ASP A 292 2.74 14.53 -4.96
CA ASP A 292 3.52 15.74 -5.22
C ASP A 292 3.73 15.96 -6.73
N GLY A 293 4.11 14.89 -7.45
CA GLY A 293 4.30 14.94 -8.90
C GLY A 293 3.02 15.28 -9.66
N LEU A 294 1.87 14.72 -9.24
CA LEU A 294 0.58 14.96 -9.89
C LEU A 294 -0.02 16.33 -9.54
N ALA A 295 0.14 16.77 -8.29
CA ALA A 295 -0.45 18.03 -7.78
C ALA A 295 0.51 19.23 -7.85
N ASN A 296 1.75 19.03 -8.31
CA ASN A 296 2.83 20.02 -8.31
C ASN A 296 2.99 20.71 -6.94
N ASP A 297 3.07 19.89 -5.89
CA ASP A 297 3.24 20.30 -4.49
C ASP A 297 4.45 19.60 -3.85
N ARG A 298 4.69 19.84 -2.59
CA ARG A 298 5.68 19.13 -1.76
C ARG A 298 5.06 18.77 -0.41
N HIS A 299 5.03 17.50 -0.10
CA HIS A 299 4.55 17.01 1.18
C HIS A 299 5.58 17.20 2.30
N SER A 300 5.11 17.14 3.55
CA SER A 300 5.96 17.04 4.74
C SER A 300 6.05 15.59 5.19
N SER A 301 7.16 14.90 4.83
CA SER A 301 7.34 13.46 5.12
C SER A 301 7.21 13.12 6.61
N ASN A 302 7.75 13.98 7.52
CA ASN A 302 7.67 13.72 8.96
C ASN A 302 6.26 13.91 9.52
N THR A 303 5.54 14.95 9.05
CA THR A 303 4.12 15.15 9.43
C THR A 303 3.27 13.99 8.93
N GLU A 304 3.57 13.49 7.72
CA GLU A 304 2.87 12.35 7.13
C GLU A 304 3.07 11.08 7.98
N LEU A 305 4.30 10.76 8.37
CA LEU A 305 4.58 9.60 9.24
C LEU A 305 3.87 9.70 10.61
N VAL A 306 3.84 10.90 11.22
CA VAL A 306 3.11 11.09 12.48
C VAL A 306 1.61 10.87 12.28
N ALA A 307 1.03 11.38 11.18
CA ALA A 307 -0.38 11.19 10.87
C ALA A 307 -0.73 9.71 10.64
N GLN A 308 0.09 9.00 9.86
CA GLN A 308 -0.02 7.56 9.63
C GLN A 308 0.08 6.78 10.95
N GLY A 309 1.02 7.17 11.82
CA GLY A 309 1.19 6.57 13.14
C GLY A 309 -0.04 6.77 14.03
N ILE A 310 -0.56 7.99 14.11
CA ILE A 310 -1.80 8.27 14.89
C ILE A 310 -2.98 7.47 14.33
N ALA A 311 -3.11 7.38 13.01
CA ALA A 311 -4.16 6.60 12.39
C ALA A 311 -4.06 5.10 12.75
N ASN A 312 -2.85 4.52 12.75
CA ASN A 312 -2.62 3.12 13.10
C ASN A 312 -2.73 2.84 14.61
N VAL A 313 -2.56 3.85 15.49
CA VAL A 313 -2.86 3.71 16.92
C VAL A 313 -4.37 3.75 17.17
N VAL A 314 -5.10 4.65 16.49
CA VAL A 314 -6.53 4.88 16.74
C VAL A 314 -7.42 3.87 16.05
N CYS A 315 -7.10 3.50 14.81
CA CYS A 315 -7.94 2.65 13.96
C CYS A 315 -8.30 1.28 14.60
N PRO A 316 -7.37 0.56 15.26
CA PRO A 316 -7.66 -0.72 15.89
C PRO A 316 -8.69 -0.66 17.02
N PHE A 317 -8.82 0.47 17.73
CA PHE A 317 -9.89 0.63 18.74
C PHE A 317 -11.29 0.51 18.15
N PHE A 318 -11.42 0.73 16.86
CA PHE A 318 -12.71 0.65 16.14
C PHE A 318 -12.74 -0.55 15.19
N GLY A 319 -11.98 -1.58 15.46
CA GLY A 319 -11.97 -2.78 14.64
C GLY A 319 -11.22 -2.63 13.31
N GLY A 320 -10.39 -1.60 13.16
CA GLY A 320 -9.66 -1.38 11.91
C GLY A 320 -8.40 -2.24 11.77
N LEU A 321 -7.99 -2.41 10.52
CA LEU A 321 -6.76 -3.07 10.07
C LEU A 321 -5.61 -2.04 9.96
N PRO A 322 -4.34 -2.47 9.76
CA PRO A 322 -3.26 -1.57 9.42
C PRO A 322 -3.58 -0.73 8.18
N ALA A 323 -3.22 0.55 8.24
CA ALA A 323 -3.53 1.53 7.21
C ALA A 323 -2.28 2.31 6.77
N THR A 324 -2.30 2.75 5.51
CA THR A 324 -1.26 3.61 4.94
C THR A 324 -1.84 4.49 3.83
N GLY A 325 -1.02 5.38 3.25
CA GLY A 325 -1.37 6.13 2.06
C GLY A 325 -1.55 5.21 0.85
N ALA A 326 -2.64 5.36 0.12
CA ALA A 326 -2.99 4.52 -1.02
C ALA A 326 -2.72 5.24 -2.35
N ILE A 327 -1.70 4.82 -3.10
CA ILE A 327 -1.26 5.44 -4.36
C ILE A 327 -2.42 5.55 -5.36
N ALA A 328 -3.15 4.47 -5.59
CA ALA A 328 -4.24 4.44 -6.57
C ALA A 328 -5.40 5.39 -6.21
N ARG A 329 -5.78 5.47 -4.91
CA ARG A 329 -6.82 6.38 -4.43
C ARG A 329 -6.33 7.82 -4.47
N THR A 330 -5.07 8.07 -4.12
CA THR A 330 -4.44 9.39 -4.17
C THR A 330 -4.38 9.91 -5.61
N SER A 331 -3.95 9.08 -6.56
CA SER A 331 -3.96 9.43 -7.99
C SER A 331 -5.36 9.68 -8.52
N ALA A 332 -6.34 8.87 -8.10
CA ALA A 332 -7.75 9.09 -8.44
C ALA A 332 -8.25 10.42 -7.87
N ASN A 333 -7.89 10.79 -6.64
CA ASN A 333 -8.25 12.05 -6.02
C ASN A 333 -7.78 13.24 -6.88
N VAL A 334 -6.48 13.28 -7.20
CA VAL A 334 -5.92 14.38 -8.02
C VAL A 334 -6.54 14.39 -9.41
N SER A 335 -6.72 13.25 -10.06
CA SER A 335 -7.32 13.14 -11.39
C SER A 335 -8.78 13.58 -11.45
N ASN A 336 -9.51 13.52 -10.33
CA ASN A 336 -10.88 14.01 -10.20
C ASN A 336 -10.95 15.45 -9.67
N GLY A 337 -9.83 16.16 -9.56
CA GLY A 337 -9.76 17.56 -9.19
C GLY A 337 -9.65 17.83 -7.70
N GLY A 338 -9.29 16.84 -6.87
CA GLY A 338 -9.00 17.04 -5.46
C GLY A 338 -7.75 17.88 -5.27
N THR A 339 -7.85 18.94 -4.46
CA THR A 339 -6.80 19.95 -4.27
C THR A 339 -6.38 20.13 -2.81
N SER A 340 -7.14 19.58 -1.89
CA SER A 340 -6.92 19.79 -0.45
C SER A 340 -7.28 18.55 0.39
N PRO A 341 -6.89 18.52 1.68
CA PRO A 341 -7.26 17.45 2.60
C PRO A 341 -8.77 17.25 2.77
N VAL A 342 -9.59 18.24 2.39
CA VAL A 342 -11.06 18.16 2.42
C VAL A 342 -11.56 17.01 1.55
N ALA A 343 -10.94 16.76 0.40
CA ALA A 343 -11.31 15.63 -0.46
C ALA A 343 -11.18 14.30 0.27
N GLY A 344 -10.10 14.08 1.03
CA GLY A 344 -9.92 12.86 1.80
C GLY A 344 -10.85 12.75 3.02
N ILE A 345 -11.20 13.87 3.65
CA ILE A 345 -12.23 13.89 4.71
C ILE A 345 -13.58 13.52 4.12
N VAL A 346 -13.97 14.11 2.98
CA VAL A 346 -15.22 13.79 2.28
C VAL A 346 -15.24 12.32 1.83
N HIS A 347 -14.11 11.77 1.35
CA HIS A 347 -13.97 10.35 1.05
C HIS A 347 -14.38 9.48 2.25
N ALA A 348 -13.85 9.75 3.43
CA ALA A 348 -14.15 9.00 4.64
C ALA A 348 -15.62 9.17 5.06
N LEU A 349 -16.15 10.39 4.99
CA LEU A 349 -17.56 10.68 5.28
C LEU A 349 -18.52 10.02 4.27
N THR A 350 -18.11 9.91 3.00
CA THR A 350 -18.88 9.20 1.98
C THR A 350 -18.99 7.71 2.31
N LEU A 351 -17.88 7.07 2.70
CA LEU A 351 -17.88 5.67 3.14
C LEU A 351 -18.73 5.48 4.39
N LEU A 352 -18.61 6.40 5.36
CA LEU A 352 -19.45 6.40 6.55
C LEU A 352 -20.94 6.49 6.20
N ALA A 353 -21.33 7.42 5.33
CA ALA A 353 -22.71 7.55 4.86
C ALA A 353 -23.21 6.28 4.17
N ILE A 354 -22.36 5.63 3.37
CA ILE A 354 -22.71 4.35 2.74
C ILE A 354 -22.93 3.26 3.79
N VAL A 355 -22.06 3.16 4.79
CA VAL A 355 -22.23 2.18 5.89
C VAL A 355 -23.53 2.42 6.65
N LEU A 356 -23.86 3.66 6.99
CA LEU A 356 -25.05 4.00 7.77
C LEU A 356 -26.36 3.81 6.98
N LEU A 357 -26.36 4.07 5.67
CA LEU A 357 -27.57 4.12 4.85
C LEU A 357 -27.76 2.87 3.97
N PHE A 358 -26.67 2.22 3.54
CA PHE A 358 -26.69 1.19 2.51
C PHE A 358 -26.04 -0.14 2.93
N SER A 359 -25.77 -0.36 4.23
CA SER A 359 -25.11 -1.58 4.72
C SER A 359 -25.80 -2.87 4.31
N GLN A 360 -27.14 -2.90 4.28
CA GLN A 360 -27.92 -4.07 3.91
C GLN A 360 -27.72 -4.50 2.45
N TRP A 361 -27.48 -3.54 1.55
CA TRP A 361 -27.26 -3.81 0.12
C TRP A 361 -25.88 -4.40 -0.16
N ALA A 362 -24.93 -4.12 0.71
CA ALA A 362 -23.57 -4.66 0.57
C ALA A 362 -23.52 -6.18 0.82
N ALA A 363 -24.48 -6.75 1.56
CA ALA A 363 -24.60 -8.19 1.74
C ALA A 363 -24.88 -8.94 0.41
N LEU A 364 -25.45 -8.26 -0.58
CA LEU A 364 -25.77 -8.82 -1.90
C LEU A 364 -24.56 -8.92 -2.83
N VAL A 365 -23.43 -8.32 -2.48
CA VAL A 365 -22.25 -8.30 -3.35
C VAL A 365 -21.64 -9.70 -3.47
N PRO A 366 -21.46 -10.22 -4.71
CA PRO A 366 -20.86 -11.54 -4.93
C PRO A 366 -19.36 -11.53 -4.63
N LEU A 367 -18.84 -12.60 -4.00
CA LEU A 367 -17.42 -12.77 -3.74
C LEU A 367 -16.60 -12.86 -5.04
N ALA A 368 -17.17 -13.45 -6.07
CA ALA A 368 -16.60 -13.51 -7.41
C ALA A 368 -16.33 -12.11 -8.00
N ALA A 369 -17.24 -11.13 -7.78
CA ALA A 369 -17.01 -9.75 -8.21
C ALA A 369 -15.91 -9.07 -7.39
N MET A 370 -15.81 -9.39 -6.11
CA MET A 370 -14.75 -8.85 -5.24
C MET A 370 -13.39 -9.41 -5.58
N SER A 371 -13.29 -10.71 -5.84
CA SER A 371 -12.04 -11.34 -6.29
C SER A 371 -11.56 -10.75 -7.63
N ALA A 372 -12.49 -10.46 -8.57
CA ALA A 372 -12.19 -9.78 -9.81
C ALA A 372 -11.63 -8.37 -9.58
N VAL A 373 -12.18 -7.60 -8.65
CA VAL A 373 -11.66 -6.28 -8.27
C VAL A 373 -10.26 -6.39 -7.69
N LEU A 374 -10.02 -7.31 -6.74
CA LEU A 374 -8.70 -7.51 -6.14
C LEU A 374 -7.67 -8.03 -7.15
N LEU A 375 -8.06 -8.91 -8.06
CA LEU A 375 -7.21 -9.37 -9.16
C LEU A 375 -6.76 -8.20 -10.02
N MET A 376 -7.68 -7.31 -10.39
CA MET A 376 -7.35 -6.11 -11.18
C MET A 376 -6.48 -5.11 -10.41
N VAL A 377 -6.64 -5.00 -9.09
CA VAL A 377 -5.76 -4.20 -8.24
C VAL A 377 -4.36 -4.80 -8.21
N ALA A 378 -4.24 -6.10 -8.00
CA ALA A 378 -2.96 -6.81 -8.01
C ALA A 378 -2.22 -6.64 -9.35
N ILE A 379 -2.92 -6.81 -10.47
CA ILE A 379 -2.35 -6.60 -11.82
C ILE A 379 -1.84 -5.17 -11.98
N ARG A 380 -2.54 -4.16 -11.47
CA ARG A 380 -2.14 -2.75 -11.58
C ARG A 380 -1.04 -2.35 -10.58
N MET A 381 -0.94 -3.05 -9.45
CA MET A 381 0.05 -2.79 -8.43
C MET A 381 1.42 -3.35 -8.79
N GLY A 382 1.47 -4.48 -9.50
CA GLY A 382 2.72 -5.13 -9.90
C GLY A 382 3.51 -4.29 -10.91
N GLU A 383 4.79 -4.15 -10.65
CA GLU A 383 5.76 -3.47 -11.53
C GLU A 383 6.29 -4.43 -12.61
N TRP A 384 5.36 -5.00 -13.39
CA TRP A 384 5.65 -6.05 -14.40
C TRP A 384 6.68 -5.64 -15.43
N HIS A 385 6.70 -4.38 -15.75
CA HIS A 385 7.60 -3.77 -16.69
C HIS A 385 9.07 -3.85 -16.22
N GLU A 386 9.32 -3.80 -14.90
CA GLU A 386 10.65 -3.99 -14.34
C GLU A 386 11.15 -5.44 -14.51
N LEU A 387 10.26 -6.42 -14.31
CA LEU A 387 10.59 -7.82 -14.58
C LEU A 387 10.93 -8.07 -16.06
N THR A 388 10.28 -7.37 -16.99
CA THR A 388 10.59 -7.50 -18.43
C THR A 388 11.90 -6.83 -18.83
N ARG A 389 12.43 -5.92 -18.01
CA ARG A 389 13.65 -5.15 -18.25
C ARG A 389 14.87 -5.63 -17.48
N LEU A 390 14.79 -6.76 -16.79
CA LEU A 390 15.91 -7.32 -16.00
C LEU A 390 17.24 -7.36 -16.75
N ASN A 391 17.20 -7.71 -18.05
CA ASN A 391 18.39 -7.76 -18.88
C ASN A 391 19.05 -6.40 -19.19
N ARG A 392 18.34 -5.30 -18.90
CA ARG A 392 18.81 -3.93 -19.13
C ARG A 392 19.23 -3.23 -17.83
N MET A 393 18.97 -3.86 -16.70
CA MET A 393 19.36 -3.35 -15.37
C MET A 393 20.79 -3.74 -15.03
N PRO A 394 21.45 -2.95 -14.15
CA PRO A 394 22.69 -3.41 -13.49
C PRO A 394 22.46 -4.75 -12.80
N ARG A 395 23.41 -5.66 -12.88
CA ARG A 395 23.28 -7.01 -12.28
C ARG A 395 22.99 -6.98 -10.78
N SER A 396 23.54 -6.00 -10.06
CA SER A 396 23.26 -5.78 -8.63
C SER A 396 21.78 -5.50 -8.39
N ASP A 397 21.20 -4.59 -9.18
CA ASP A 397 19.83 -4.15 -9.01
C ASP A 397 18.84 -5.27 -9.41
N ALA A 398 19.15 -6.01 -10.50
CA ALA A 398 18.40 -7.18 -10.90
C ALA A 398 18.42 -8.29 -9.82
N LEU A 399 19.59 -8.52 -9.18
CA LEU A 399 19.71 -9.50 -8.10
C LEU A 399 18.87 -9.10 -6.89
N VAL A 400 18.93 -7.83 -6.46
CA VAL A 400 18.10 -7.32 -5.35
C VAL A 400 16.62 -7.49 -5.67
N LEU A 401 16.18 -7.06 -6.87
CA LEU A 401 14.77 -7.17 -7.28
C LEU A 401 14.29 -8.61 -7.27
N LEU A 402 15.03 -9.53 -7.91
CA LEU A 402 14.64 -10.94 -7.98
C LEU A 402 14.66 -11.62 -6.61
N THR A 403 15.65 -11.32 -5.77
CA THR A 403 15.73 -11.87 -4.42
C THR A 403 14.56 -11.40 -3.58
N THR A 404 14.27 -10.08 -3.58
CA THR A 404 13.15 -9.51 -2.84
C THR A 404 11.81 -10.06 -3.36
N PHE A 405 11.65 -10.14 -4.68
CA PHE A 405 10.46 -10.74 -5.31
C PHE A 405 10.26 -12.21 -4.88
N ALA A 406 11.31 -13.03 -5.03
CA ALA A 406 11.23 -14.46 -4.69
C ALA A 406 10.94 -14.68 -3.20
N LEU A 407 11.61 -13.94 -2.32
CA LEU A 407 11.38 -14.03 -0.88
C LEU A 407 9.96 -13.58 -0.51
N THR A 408 9.43 -12.53 -1.15
CA THR A 408 8.05 -12.07 -0.91
C THR A 408 7.00 -13.09 -1.33
N VAL A 409 7.25 -13.83 -2.42
CA VAL A 409 6.30 -14.83 -2.95
C VAL A 409 6.40 -16.16 -2.20
N LEU A 410 7.62 -16.62 -1.90
CA LEU A 410 7.89 -17.98 -1.42
C LEU A 410 7.97 -18.10 0.10
N PHE A 411 8.36 -17.02 0.77
CA PHE A 411 8.57 -17.00 2.21
C PHE A 411 7.71 -15.91 2.86
N ASP A 412 8.25 -15.33 3.92
CA ASP A 412 7.59 -14.29 4.68
C ASP A 412 7.98 -12.88 4.16
N LEU A 413 6.99 -12.00 4.16
CA LEU A 413 7.13 -10.59 3.82
C LEU A 413 8.18 -9.86 4.67
N VAL A 414 8.24 -10.18 5.98
CA VAL A 414 9.19 -9.58 6.93
C VAL A 414 10.61 -9.90 6.47
N ILE A 415 10.87 -11.18 6.23
CA ILE A 415 12.17 -11.69 5.77
C ILE A 415 12.54 -11.08 4.42
N ALA A 416 11.58 -10.94 3.50
CA ALA A 416 11.83 -10.38 2.18
C ALA A 416 12.31 -8.91 2.24
N VAL A 417 11.66 -8.09 3.08
CA VAL A 417 12.03 -6.68 3.25
C VAL A 417 13.37 -6.54 3.97
N GLU A 418 13.58 -7.30 5.05
CA GLU A 418 14.83 -7.25 5.81
C GLU A 418 16.03 -7.69 4.97
N ILE A 419 15.97 -8.86 4.33
CA ILE A 419 17.05 -9.37 3.47
C ILE A 419 17.23 -8.47 2.25
N GLY A 420 16.13 -8.01 1.63
CA GLY A 420 16.18 -7.10 0.47
C GLY A 420 16.90 -5.80 0.80
N MET A 421 16.61 -5.19 1.95
CA MET A 421 17.29 -3.95 2.39
C MET A 421 18.77 -4.20 2.73
N VAL A 422 19.08 -5.28 3.44
CA VAL A 422 20.49 -5.62 3.78
C VAL A 422 21.29 -5.89 2.51
N LEU A 423 20.76 -6.69 1.59
CA LEU A 423 21.40 -6.99 0.32
C LEU A 423 21.60 -5.73 -0.52
N ALA A 424 20.59 -4.87 -0.60
CA ALA A 424 20.67 -3.61 -1.31
C ALA A 424 21.73 -2.67 -0.70
N ALA A 425 21.81 -2.59 0.64
CA ALA A 425 22.81 -1.78 1.31
C ALA A 425 24.25 -2.29 1.02
N ILE A 426 24.48 -3.61 1.09
CA ILE A 426 25.77 -4.22 0.79
C ILE A 426 26.18 -3.95 -0.66
N LEU A 427 25.26 -4.17 -1.61
CA LEU A 427 25.54 -3.96 -3.04
C LEU A 427 25.70 -2.48 -3.39
N PHE A 428 25.00 -1.58 -2.68
CA PHE A 428 25.19 -0.14 -2.79
C PHE A 428 26.58 0.27 -2.32
N ILE A 429 27.02 -0.21 -1.14
CA ILE A 429 28.37 0.06 -0.61
C ILE A 429 29.43 -0.44 -1.60
N LYS A 430 29.27 -1.67 -2.13
CA LYS A 430 30.17 -2.22 -3.15
C LYS A 430 30.23 -1.33 -4.38
N ARG A 431 29.08 -0.93 -4.94
CA ARG A 431 28.99 -0.08 -6.13
C ARG A 431 29.65 1.28 -5.90
N VAL A 432 29.41 1.90 -4.73
CA VAL A 432 30.02 3.18 -4.35
C VAL A 432 31.54 3.05 -4.24
N SER A 433 32.07 1.93 -3.69
CA SER A 433 33.49 1.65 -3.65
C SER A 433 34.10 1.45 -5.04
N GLU A 434 33.36 0.81 -5.95
CA GLU A 434 33.81 0.58 -7.33
C GLU A 434 33.83 1.87 -8.18
N THR A 435 32.99 2.86 -7.88
CA THR A 435 32.93 4.16 -8.59
C THR A 435 34.03 5.13 -8.17
N THR A 436 34.80 4.82 -7.12
CA THR A 436 35.94 5.63 -6.75
C THR A 436 37.09 5.41 -7.75
N GLU A 437 37.47 6.45 -8.44
CA GLU A 437 38.53 6.45 -9.42
C GLU A 437 39.71 7.30 -8.90
N ILE A 438 40.91 6.73 -8.97
CA ILE A 438 42.14 7.43 -8.61
C ILE A 438 42.91 7.64 -9.92
N SER A 439 42.95 8.87 -10.41
CA SER A 439 43.70 9.23 -11.62
C SER A 439 44.90 10.11 -11.26
N ARG A 440 46.02 9.86 -11.94
CA ARG A 440 47.18 10.75 -11.86
C ARG A 440 46.91 11.99 -12.72
N VAL A 441 47.04 13.16 -12.13
CA VAL A 441 46.91 14.43 -12.87
C VAL A 441 48.19 14.66 -13.66
N THR A 442 48.07 14.75 -14.97
CA THR A 442 49.15 15.07 -15.88
C THR A 442 49.21 16.60 -16.15
N PRO A 443 50.33 17.15 -16.62
CA PRO A 443 50.40 18.57 -17.03
C PRO A 443 49.35 18.95 -18.06
N ASP A 444 48.98 18.02 -18.95
CA ASP A 444 47.95 18.22 -19.99
C ASP A 444 46.55 18.35 -19.39
N ASP A 445 46.23 17.56 -18.33
CA ASP A 445 44.97 17.65 -17.59
C ASP A 445 44.79 19.03 -16.91
N VAL A 446 45.91 19.67 -16.51
CA VAL A 446 45.88 21.01 -15.92
C VAL A 446 45.58 22.06 -16.99
N LEU A 447 46.03 21.86 -18.24
CA LEU A 447 45.78 22.76 -19.36
C LEU A 447 44.33 22.67 -19.89
N GLU A 448 43.67 21.54 -19.74
CA GLU A 448 42.26 21.35 -20.16
C GLU A 448 41.24 21.88 -19.14
N SER A 449 41.65 22.18 -17.90
CA SER A 449 40.72 22.63 -16.84
C SER A 449 40.66 24.17 -16.76
N PRO A 450 39.58 24.86 -17.20
CA PRO A 450 39.49 26.32 -17.22
C PRO A 450 39.73 27.00 -15.86
N GLU A 451 39.33 26.30 -14.77
CA GLU A 451 39.51 26.80 -13.39
C GLU A 451 40.96 26.76 -12.91
N GLN A 452 41.78 25.82 -13.42
CA GLN A 452 43.17 25.69 -13.07
C GLN A 452 44.09 26.58 -13.92
N LEU A 453 43.71 26.83 -15.18
CA LEU A 453 44.32 27.82 -16.05
C LEU A 453 44.26 29.25 -15.46
N ALA A 454 43.12 29.58 -14.82
CA ALA A 454 42.90 30.87 -14.19
C ALA A 454 43.82 31.13 -12.97
N VAL A 455 44.38 30.07 -12.35
CA VAL A 455 45.25 30.18 -11.16
C VAL A 455 46.75 30.13 -11.51
N GLY A 456 47.10 29.83 -12.79
CA GLY A 456 48.50 29.86 -13.28
C GLY A 456 49.46 28.87 -12.59
N LYS A 457 48.93 27.79 -12.00
CA LYS A 457 49.75 26.81 -11.26
C LYS A 457 50.16 25.66 -12.18
N SER A 458 51.46 25.46 -12.32
CA SER A 458 52.07 24.27 -12.92
C SER A 458 52.46 23.26 -11.83
N ILE A 459 52.43 21.96 -12.17
CA ILE A 459 52.91 20.91 -11.26
C ILE A 459 54.45 20.97 -11.29
N PRO A 460 55.15 21.22 -10.15
CA PRO A 460 56.62 21.27 -10.10
C PRO A 460 57.22 19.91 -10.47
N GLU A 461 58.45 19.95 -11.02
CA GLU A 461 59.22 18.73 -11.28
C GLU A 461 59.43 17.92 -9.98
N GLY A 462 59.21 16.61 -10.07
CA GLY A 462 59.35 15.70 -8.92
C GLY A 462 58.07 15.56 -8.05
N VAL A 463 57.00 16.36 -8.29
CA VAL A 463 55.72 16.25 -7.61
C VAL A 463 54.77 15.41 -8.45
N ARG A 464 54.08 14.45 -7.79
CA ARG A 464 53.02 13.68 -8.40
C ARG A 464 51.70 14.04 -7.74
N VAL A 465 50.72 14.45 -8.53
CA VAL A 465 49.39 14.81 -8.05
C VAL A 465 48.43 13.71 -8.45
N TYR A 466 47.68 13.19 -7.48
CA TYR A 466 46.61 12.23 -7.71
C TYR A 466 45.30 12.89 -7.40
N ARG A 467 44.33 12.71 -8.29
CA ARG A 467 42.96 13.17 -8.11
C ARG A 467 42.08 11.97 -7.77
N ILE A 468 41.38 12.06 -6.66
CA ILE A 468 40.44 11.02 -6.20
C ILE A 468 39.05 11.51 -6.53
N PHE A 469 38.34 10.79 -7.40
CA PHE A 469 36.95 11.01 -7.71
C PHE A 469 36.10 9.96 -7.02
N GLY A 470 35.05 10.41 -6.31
CA GLY A 470 34.11 9.53 -5.62
C GLY A 470 34.38 9.45 -4.10
N PRO A 471 33.50 8.74 -3.39
CA PRO A 471 33.58 8.59 -1.94
C PRO A 471 34.73 7.66 -1.55
N PHE A 472 35.62 8.14 -0.69
CA PHE A 472 36.79 7.40 -0.19
C PHE A 472 36.36 6.45 0.94
N LEU A 473 35.97 5.21 0.58
CA LEU A 473 35.63 4.14 1.50
C LEU A 473 36.81 3.14 1.63
N PHE A 474 36.78 2.28 2.67
CA PHE A 474 37.86 1.29 2.92
C PHE A 474 38.17 0.43 1.69
N GLY A 475 37.21 0.05 0.87
CA GLY A 475 37.42 -0.70 -0.37
C GLY A 475 38.08 0.09 -1.51
N ALA A 476 38.25 1.40 -1.38
CA ALA A 476 38.97 2.24 -2.33
C ALA A 476 40.45 2.43 -1.96
N ALA A 477 40.86 1.98 -0.77
CA ALA A 477 42.23 2.10 -0.29
C ALA A 477 43.22 1.17 -0.99
N GLU A 478 42.72 0.13 -1.70
CA GLU A 478 43.55 -0.82 -2.47
C GLU A 478 43.75 -0.38 -3.92
N LYS A 479 43.06 0.67 -4.38
CA LYS A 479 43.21 1.24 -5.73
C LYS A 479 44.32 2.30 -5.76
#